data_da4d706293cf967d88a94e0a6e95bdb8
#
_entry.id   da4d706293cf967d88a94e0a6e95bdb8
#
_cell.length_a   1.000
_cell.length_b   1.000
_cell.length_c   1.000
_cell.angle_alpha   90.00
_cell.angle_beta   90.00
_cell.angle_gamma   90.00
#
_symmetry.space_group_name_H-M   'P 1'
#
loop_
_entity.id
_entity.type
_entity.pdbx_description
1 polymer ?
#
loop_
_entity_poly.entity_id
_entity_poly.type
_entity_poly.pdbx_seq_one_letter_code
_entity_poly.pdbx_strand_id
1 'polypeptide(L)'
;MEFPALRGRSILVVEDEPLIGMDIRAALEEAGAFVTATTTVRHALILIEHDGLAGAIMDHALGDGDSTEVSVHLKARGIPYVTYSGYAPKEGAILDAPHVSKPATMETLLTALSDLLPLTPRVS
;
A
#
# COMPACT_ATOMS: atom_id res chain seq x y z
N MET A 1 4.27 16.60 -9.20
CA MET A 1 5.28 15.63 -8.85
C MET A 1 5.04 14.33 -9.58
N GLU A 2 6.08 13.76 -10.12
CA GLU A 2 5.94 12.57 -10.95
C GLU A 2 6.49 11.33 -10.27
N PHE A 3 5.77 10.23 -10.45
CA PHE A 3 6.18 8.92 -9.96
C PHE A 3 6.07 7.92 -11.12
N PRO A 4 7.09 7.89 -11.99
CA PRO A 4 7.04 7.02 -13.18
C PRO A 4 6.80 5.55 -12.85
N ALA A 5 7.31 5.08 -11.71
CA ALA A 5 7.13 3.69 -11.30
C ALA A 5 5.68 3.34 -10.95
N LEU A 6 4.83 4.34 -10.71
CA LEU A 6 3.43 4.11 -10.38
C LEU A 6 2.52 4.14 -11.60
N ARG A 7 2.98 4.74 -12.70
CA ARG A 7 2.15 4.90 -13.89
C ARG A 7 1.73 3.56 -14.48
N GLY A 8 0.42 3.39 -14.64
CA GLY A 8 -0.14 2.16 -15.20
C GLY A 8 -0.12 0.94 -14.27
N ARG A 9 0.29 1.14 -13.02
CA ARG A 9 0.37 0.06 -12.04
C ARG A 9 -0.90 -0.03 -11.21
N SER A 10 -1.28 -1.25 -10.85
CA SER A 10 -2.42 -1.49 -9.98
C SER A 10 -1.97 -1.53 -8.54
N ILE A 11 -2.51 -0.63 -7.73
CA ILE A 11 -2.13 -0.48 -6.33
C ILE A 11 -3.33 -0.73 -5.44
N LEU A 12 -3.13 -1.55 -4.42
CA LEU A 12 -4.14 -1.81 -3.39
C LEU A 12 -3.93 -0.82 -2.24
N VAL A 13 -5.01 -0.22 -1.77
CA VAL A 13 -5.00 0.65 -0.58
C VAL A 13 -5.92 0.03 0.46
N VAL A 14 -5.36 -0.28 1.62
CA VAL A 14 -6.10 -0.86 2.74
C VAL A 14 -6.06 0.15 3.89
N GLU A 15 -7.16 0.87 4.10
CA GLU A 15 -7.25 1.96 5.07
C GLU A 15 -8.67 2.05 5.60
N ASP A 16 -8.85 1.98 6.92
CA ASP A 16 -10.18 2.02 7.53
C ASP A 16 -10.72 3.43 7.75
N GLU A 17 -9.89 4.46 7.61
CA GLU A 17 -10.35 5.84 7.67
C GLU A 17 -10.67 6.34 6.26
N PRO A 18 -11.97 6.55 5.93
CA PRO A 18 -12.35 6.87 4.56
C PRO A 18 -11.69 8.11 3.97
N LEU A 19 -11.51 9.17 4.76
CA LEU A 19 -10.90 10.40 4.26
C LEU A 19 -9.42 10.19 3.91
N ILE A 20 -8.70 9.43 4.73
CA ILE A 20 -7.31 9.12 4.46
C ILE A 20 -7.20 8.24 3.22
N GLY A 21 -8.06 7.24 3.11
CA GLY A 21 -8.11 6.37 1.94
C GLY A 21 -8.37 7.13 0.66
N MET A 22 -9.27 8.13 0.70
CA MET A 22 -9.57 8.99 -0.44
C MET A 22 -8.38 9.84 -0.84
N ASP A 23 -7.65 10.39 0.13
CA ASP A 23 -6.47 11.20 -0.16
C ASP A 23 -5.37 10.37 -0.83
N ILE A 24 -5.13 9.16 -0.32
CA ILE A 24 -4.14 8.26 -0.90
C ILE A 24 -4.56 7.87 -2.32
N ARG A 25 -5.81 7.51 -2.50
CA ARG A 25 -6.35 7.14 -3.81
C ARG A 25 -6.17 8.27 -4.81
N ALA A 26 -6.56 9.49 -4.43
CA ALA A 26 -6.46 10.65 -5.32
C ALA A 26 -5.00 10.90 -5.74
N ALA A 27 -4.06 10.81 -4.79
CA ALA A 27 -2.65 11.02 -5.08
C ALA A 27 -2.10 9.94 -6.02
N LEU A 28 -2.47 8.69 -5.82
CA LEU A 28 -2.05 7.58 -6.68
C LEU A 28 -2.63 7.71 -8.08
N GLU A 29 -3.91 8.07 -8.18
CA GLU A 29 -4.55 8.25 -9.49
C GLU A 29 -3.94 9.43 -10.24
N GLU A 30 -3.61 10.49 -9.55
CA GLU A 30 -2.90 11.63 -10.15
C GLU A 30 -1.53 11.21 -10.68
N ALA A 31 -0.87 10.26 -10.01
CA ALA A 31 0.40 9.71 -10.47
C ALA A 31 0.24 8.71 -11.62
N GLY A 32 -0.96 8.41 -12.03
CA GLY A 32 -1.24 7.50 -13.15
C GLY A 32 -1.46 6.05 -12.76
N ALA A 33 -1.60 5.75 -11.48
CA ALA A 33 -1.86 4.40 -11.01
C ALA A 33 -3.35 4.06 -11.10
N PHE A 34 -3.64 2.77 -11.16
CA PHE A 34 -4.99 2.24 -10.98
C PHE A 34 -5.13 1.82 -9.53
N VAL A 35 -6.19 2.25 -8.86
CA VAL A 35 -6.33 2.04 -7.42
C VAL A 35 -7.53 1.17 -7.11
N THR A 36 -7.30 0.15 -6.28
CA THR A 36 -8.36 -0.60 -5.63
C THR A 36 -8.25 -0.32 -4.14
N ALA A 37 -9.31 0.22 -3.54
CA ALA A 37 -9.29 0.59 -2.14
C ALA A 37 -10.27 -0.28 -1.36
N THR A 38 -9.88 -0.64 -0.13
CA THR A 38 -10.75 -1.35 0.79
C THR A 38 -10.50 -0.87 2.21
N THR A 39 -11.47 -1.11 3.08
CA THR A 39 -11.41 -0.68 4.47
C THR A 39 -11.25 -1.84 5.46
N THR A 40 -11.28 -3.09 4.97
CA THR A 40 -11.26 -4.27 5.86
C THR A 40 -10.18 -5.26 5.47
N VAL A 41 -9.69 -6.01 6.46
CA VAL A 41 -8.77 -7.12 6.25
C VAL A 41 -9.39 -8.18 5.35
N ARG A 42 -10.64 -8.53 5.65
CA ARG A 42 -11.36 -9.57 4.88
C ARG A 42 -11.40 -9.26 3.39
N HIS A 43 -11.77 -8.05 3.04
CA HIS A 43 -11.86 -7.65 1.64
C HIS A 43 -10.47 -7.58 1.00
N ALA A 44 -9.48 -7.09 1.75
CA ALA A 44 -8.11 -7.04 1.27
C ALA A 44 -7.59 -8.43 0.91
N LEU A 45 -7.85 -9.42 1.73
CA LEU A 45 -7.42 -10.80 1.46
C LEU A 45 -8.03 -11.35 0.17
N ILE A 46 -9.30 -11.03 -0.10
CA ILE A 46 -9.94 -11.42 -1.35
C ILE A 46 -9.25 -10.75 -2.54
N LEU A 47 -8.98 -9.44 -2.43
CA LEU A 47 -8.38 -8.67 -3.51
C LEU A 47 -6.95 -9.13 -3.82
N ILE A 48 -6.19 -9.51 -2.80
CA ILE A 48 -4.80 -9.97 -2.98
C ILE A 48 -4.75 -11.27 -3.81
N GLU A 49 -5.78 -12.10 -3.74
CA GLU A 49 -5.83 -13.34 -4.50
C GLU A 49 -6.06 -13.10 -6.00
N HIS A 50 -6.52 -11.93 -6.39
CA HIS A 50 -6.67 -11.57 -7.79
C HIS A 50 -5.34 -11.11 -8.37
N ASP A 51 -5.13 -11.39 -9.64
CA ASP A 51 -3.88 -11.03 -10.30
C ASP A 51 -3.80 -9.55 -10.63
N GLY A 52 -2.57 -9.08 -10.79
CA GLY A 52 -2.30 -7.77 -11.36
C GLY A 52 -1.94 -6.68 -10.36
N LEU A 53 -1.91 -6.96 -9.06
CA LEU A 53 -1.45 -5.96 -8.10
C LEU A 53 0.07 -5.81 -8.16
N ALA A 54 0.52 -4.57 -8.34
CA ALA A 54 1.95 -4.24 -8.39
C ALA A 54 2.50 -3.81 -7.03
N GLY A 55 1.63 -3.31 -6.16
CA GLY A 55 2.04 -2.85 -4.84
C GLY A 55 0.84 -2.56 -3.96
N ALA A 56 1.09 -2.21 -2.71
CA ALA A 56 0.05 -1.88 -1.76
C ALA A 56 0.49 -0.83 -0.75
N ILE A 57 -0.46 -0.06 -0.28
CA ILE A 57 -0.30 0.82 0.87
C ILE A 57 -1.31 0.35 1.91
N MET A 58 -0.86 0.15 3.13
CA MET A 58 -1.65 -0.51 4.14
C MET A 58 -1.55 0.19 5.49
N ASP A 59 -2.70 0.46 6.11
CA ASP A 59 -2.74 0.89 7.50
C ASP A 59 -2.35 -0.29 8.40
N HIS A 60 -1.63 -0.01 9.45
CA HIS A 60 -1.20 -1.03 10.40
C HIS A 60 -2.36 -1.58 11.24
N ALA A 61 -3.29 -0.71 11.64
CA ALA A 61 -4.44 -1.09 12.46
C ALA A 61 -5.72 -0.98 11.64
N LEU A 62 -6.41 -2.10 11.46
CA LEU A 62 -7.65 -2.18 10.70
C LEU A 62 -8.79 -2.60 11.61
N GLY A 63 -10.01 -2.19 11.26
CA GLY A 63 -11.18 -2.38 12.12
C GLY A 63 -11.55 -3.83 12.41
N ASP A 64 -11.28 -4.75 11.50
CA ASP A 64 -11.62 -6.17 11.64
C ASP A 64 -10.39 -7.06 11.88
N GLY A 65 -9.27 -6.46 12.29
CA GLY A 65 -8.04 -7.19 12.58
C GLY A 65 -6.85 -6.27 12.40
N ASP A 66 -5.68 -6.86 12.32
CA ASP A 66 -4.48 -6.10 12.06
C ASP A 66 -3.90 -6.44 10.68
N SER A 67 -2.88 -5.71 10.32
CA SER A 67 -2.26 -5.84 9.03
C SER A 67 -1.38 -7.08 8.87
N THR A 68 -1.17 -7.84 9.94
CA THR A 68 -0.25 -8.99 9.92
C THR A 68 -0.67 -10.03 8.88
N GLU A 69 -1.95 -10.40 8.89
CA GLU A 69 -2.46 -11.39 7.95
C GLU A 69 -2.37 -10.90 6.51
N VAL A 70 -2.69 -9.62 6.28
CA VAL A 70 -2.57 -8.99 4.97
C VAL A 70 -1.11 -9.01 4.51
N SER A 71 -0.17 -8.67 5.40
CA SER A 71 1.26 -8.68 5.12
C SER A 71 1.75 -10.07 4.69
N VAL A 72 1.32 -11.10 5.39
CA VAL A 72 1.70 -12.48 5.05
C VAL A 72 1.28 -12.83 3.63
N HIS A 73 0.06 -12.49 3.27
CA HIS A 73 -0.45 -12.78 1.92
C HIS A 73 0.24 -11.95 0.85
N LEU A 74 0.52 -10.68 1.11
CA LEU A 74 1.26 -9.84 0.16
C LEU A 74 2.65 -10.40 -0.10
N LYS A 75 3.36 -10.79 0.94
CA LYS A 75 4.68 -11.39 0.81
C LYS A 75 4.64 -12.70 0.03
N ALA A 76 3.67 -13.56 0.34
CA ALA A 76 3.53 -14.84 -0.34
C ALA A 76 3.35 -14.68 -1.84
N ARG A 77 2.74 -13.58 -2.26
CA ARG A 77 2.52 -13.28 -3.68
C ARG A 77 3.57 -12.37 -4.29
N GLY A 78 4.60 -11.99 -3.51
CA GLY A 78 5.66 -11.13 -4.01
C GLY A 78 5.23 -9.69 -4.28
N ILE A 79 4.18 -9.21 -3.61
CA ILE A 79 3.67 -7.85 -3.80
C ILE A 79 4.33 -6.93 -2.77
N PRO A 80 5.16 -5.96 -3.21
CA PRO A 80 5.78 -5.01 -2.30
C PRO A 80 4.73 -4.07 -1.70
N TYR A 81 4.92 -3.66 -0.45
CA TYR A 81 3.96 -2.80 0.22
C TYR A 81 4.65 -1.86 1.21
N VAL A 82 3.93 -0.77 1.53
CA VAL A 82 4.33 0.23 2.52
C VAL A 82 3.26 0.25 3.59
N THR A 83 3.66 0.32 4.85
CA THR A 83 2.71 0.54 5.95
C THR A 83 2.62 2.03 6.26
N TYR A 84 1.42 2.51 6.59
CA TYR A 84 1.15 3.90 6.88
C TYR A 84 0.24 4.00 8.10
N SER A 85 0.77 4.45 9.23
CA SER A 85 0.08 4.36 10.52
C SER A 85 0.48 5.48 11.46
N GLY A 86 -0.44 5.86 12.35
CA GLY A 86 -0.18 6.81 13.42
C GLY A 86 0.63 6.24 14.58
N TYR A 87 0.86 4.93 14.57
CA TYR A 87 1.56 4.27 15.64
C TYR A 87 2.93 3.81 15.17
N ALA A 88 3.94 4.01 16.02
CA ALA A 88 5.26 3.47 15.75
C ALA A 88 5.20 1.93 15.78
N PRO A 89 6.04 1.25 14.99
CA PRO A 89 6.16 -0.19 15.10
C PRO A 89 6.51 -0.59 16.52
N LYS A 90 6.00 -1.74 16.95
CA LYS A 90 6.34 -2.25 18.26
C LYS A 90 7.83 -2.50 18.35
N GLU A 91 8.40 -2.19 19.52
CA GLU A 91 9.81 -2.46 19.76
C GLU A 91 10.09 -3.96 19.55
N GLY A 92 11.14 -4.25 18.79
CA GLY A 92 11.49 -5.62 18.45
C GLY A 92 10.71 -6.20 17.27
N ALA A 93 9.76 -5.48 16.70
CA ALA A 93 9.05 -5.97 15.53
C ALA A 93 9.98 -5.99 14.32
N ILE A 94 9.96 -7.11 13.59
CA ILE A 94 10.67 -7.20 12.32
C ILE A 94 9.77 -6.64 11.25
N LEU A 95 10.17 -5.49 10.70
CA LEU A 95 9.43 -4.89 9.60
C LEU A 95 10.04 -5.35 8.29
N ASP A 96 9.24 -6.05 7.51
CA ASP A 96 9.64 -6.50 6.18
C ASP A 96 9.29 -5.49 5.10
N ALA A 97 8.75 -4.35 5.50
CA ALA A 97 8.32 -3.30 4.58
C ALA A 97 8.61 -1.93 5.19
N PRO A 98 8.82 -0.91 4.35
CA PRO A 98 8.96 0.45 4.83
C PRO A 98 7.72 0.89 5.60
N HIS A 99 7.94 1.66 6.64
CA HIS A 99 6.87 2.23 7.46
C HIS A 99 6.91 3.75 7.37
N VAL A 100 5.77 4.34 7.05
CA VAL A 100 5.59 5.80 7.03
C VAL A 100 4.66 6.17 8.18
N SER A 101 5.13 7.05 9.05
CA SER A 101 4.34 7.48 10.21
C SER A 101 3.40 8.62 9.84
N LYS A 102 2.16 8.55 10.33
CA LYS A 102 1.19 9.64 10.20
C LYS A 102 1.53 10.75 11.20
N PRO A 103 1.34 12.03 10.86
CA PRO A 103 0.97 12.50 9.54
C PRO A 103 2.20 12.60 8.63
N ALA A 104 2.00 12.31 7.36
CA ALA A 104 3.02 12.47 6.34
C ALA A 104 2.37 13.04 5.08
N THR A 105 3.17 13.65 4.23
CA THR A 105 2.64 14.12 2.95
C THR A 105 2.38 12.94 2.03
N MET A 106 1.47 13.11 1.09
CA MET A 106 1.24 12.09 0.07
C MET A 106 2.52 11.87 -0.75
N GLU A 107 3.30 12.91 -0.97
CA GLU A 107 4.61 12.78 -1.63
C GLU A 107 5.51 11.78 -0.92
N THR A 108 5.63 11.89 0.40
CA THR A 108 6.45 10.99 1.21
C THR A 108 5.97 9.55 1.08
N LEU A 109 4.66 9.36 1.15
CA LEU A 109 4.05 8.04 1.07
C LEU A 109 4.25 7.40 -0.31
N LEU A 110 3.98 8.16 -1.37
CA LEU A 110 4.13 7.67 -2.73
C LEU A 110 5.61 7.43 -3.08
N THR A 111 6.52 8.24 -2.56
CA THR A 111 7.95 8.03 -2.75
C THR A 111 8.37 6.69 -2.14
N ALA A 112 7.92 6.40 -0.92
CA ALA A 112 8.25 5.14 -0.27
C ALA A 112 7.78 3.93 -1.08
N LEU A 113 6.57 4.00 -1.63
CA LEU A 113 6.05 2.92 -2.47
C LEU A 113 6.80 2.85 -3.80
N SER A 114 7.00 4.00 -4.44
CA SER A 114 7.67 4.07 -5.73
C SER A 114 9.08 3.47 -5.69
N ASP A 115 9.78 3.68 -4.58
CA ASP A 115 11.15 3.15 -4.41
C ASP A 115 11.20 1.62 -4.36
N LEU A 116 10.08 0.97 -4.12
CA LEU A 116 9.98 -0.49 -4.10
C LEU A 116 9.68 -1.09 -5.46
N LEU A 117 9.28 -0.27 -6.43
CA LEU A 117 8.81 -0.73 -7.73
C LEU A 117 9.86 -0.48 -8.82
N PRO A 118 9.99 -1.38 -9.80
CA PRO A 118 10.87 -1.11 -10.94
C PRO A 118 10.31 0.04 -11.78
N LEU A 119 11.19 0.87 -12.34
CA LEU A 119 10.81 2.04 -13.12
C LEU A 119 10.03 1.70 -14.37
N THR A 120 10.34 0.58 -14.99
CA THR A 120 9.62 0.15 -16.19
C THR A 120 8.99 -1.19 -15.94
N PRO A 121 7.73 -1.38 -16.40
CA PRO A 121 7.13 -2.71 -16.36
C PRO A 121 8.01 -3.66 -17.14
N ARG A 122 8.14 -4.87 -16.64
CA ARG A 122 8.83 -5.91 -17.42
C ARG A 122 8.03 -6.18 -18.67
N VAL A 123 8.71 -6.03 -19.78
CA VAL A 123 8.19 -6.54 -21.04
C VAL A 123 8.63 -8.00 -21.11
N SER A 124 7.68 -8.86 -20.95
CA SER A 124 7.96 -10.29 -21.06
C SER A 124 7.68 -10.76 -22.47
#